data_f037c24431312817d2fd908b7f0900a2
#
_entry.id   f037c24431312817d2fd908b7f0900a2
#
_cell.length_a   1.000
_cell.length_b   1.000
_cell.length_c   1.000
_cell.angle_alpha   90.00
_cell.angle_beta   90.00
_cell.angle_gamma   90.00
#
_symmetry.space_group_name_H-M   'P 1'
#
loop_
_entity.id
_entity.type
_entity.pdbx_description
1 polymer ?
#
loop_
_entity_poly.entity_id
_entity_poly.type
_entity_poly.pdbx_seq_one_letter_code
_entity_poly.pdbx_strand_id
1 'polypeptide(L)'
;MRQNLTLFFSLFFVLMQATALAQPDKMITNRDNYFWQFGLAWTTTDDDGQELNPMPFDQLHGLPFPSRLYVDRYIYNGWSAEGVLGAQTYKPERKVNDSIGVNGFIGYFDVALKYSFYKQLGRGAIDPYLGTGLGFSLRSADPKQSAPLLTPTVNLSAGCTFWLSKQIGLQAQGVYKFGLVDILGSSSYTQYSLGLVYRIEKTDGYKSDFHKPKYKLPKKPSRIKIEKSTDES
;
A
#
# COMPACT_ATOMS: atom_id res chain seq x y z
N MET A 1 -7.08 13.51 24.36
CA MET A 1 -6.14 13.23 23.28
C MET A 1 -4.95 12.35 23.70
N ARG A 2 -4.19 12.67 24.74
CA ARG A 2 -3.03 11.84 25.15
C ARG A 2 -3.37 10.38 25.51
N GLN A 3 -4.50 10.10 26.16
CA GLN A 3 -4.88 8.73 26.56
C GLN A 3 -5.14 7.80 25.39
N ASN A 4 -5.74 8.28 24.30
CA ASN A 4 -6.05 7.47 23.12
C ASN A 4 -4.79 7.10 22.33
N LEU A 5 -3.78 7.98 22.31
CA LEU A 5 -2.51 7.73 21.68
C LEU A 5 -1.72 6.64 22.42
N THR A 6 -1.75 6.67 23.77
CA THR A 6 -1.09 5.67 24.62
C THR A 6 -1.75 4.28 24.46
N LEU A 7 -3.08 4.24 24.38
CA LEU A 7 -3.84 3.01 24.11
C LEU A 7 -3.51 2.43 22.71
N PHE A 8 -3.38 3.26 21.70
CA PHE A 8 -3.00 2.84 20.36
C PHE A 8 -1.59 2.26 20.32
N PHE A 9 -0.62 2.93 20.94
CA PHE A 9 0.75 2.42 21.02
C PHE A 9 0.86 1.16 21.88
N SER A 10 0.12 1.03 22.98
CA SER A 10 0.12 -0.19 23.79
C SER A 10 -0.52 -1.37 23.05
N LEU A 11 -1.62 -1.14 22.32
CA LEU A 11 -2.26 -2.16 21.48
C LEU A 11 -1.35 -2.60 20.33
N PHE A 12 -0.66 -1.66 19.70
CA PHE A 12 0.32 -1.93 18.66
C PHE A 12 1.50 -2.75 19.21
N PHE A 13 1.98 -2.43 20.42
CA PHE A 13 3.08 -3.16 21.07
C PHE A 13 2.68 -4.57 21.49
N VAL A 14 1.44 -4.76 21.97
CA VAL A 14 0.88 -6.08 22.31
C VAL A 14 0.68 -6.93 21.06
N LEU A 15 0.22 -6.35 19.97
CA LEU A 15 0.12 -7.02 18.67
C LEU A 15 1.50 -7.43 18.12
N MET A 16 2.51 -6.58 18.29
CA MET A 16 3.90 -6.90 17.94
C MET A 16 4.45 -8.08 18.76
N GLN A 17 4.15 -8.14 20.06
CA GLN A 17 4.60 -9.26 20.91
C GLN A 17 3.85 -10.55 20.63
N ALA A 18 2.55 -10.49 20.34
CA ALA A 18 1.75 -11.66 19.98
C ALA A 18 2.25 -12.33 18.69
N THR A 19 2.77 -11.56 17.75
CA THR A 19 3.36 -12.11 16.52
C THR A 19 4.77 -12.71 16.73
N ALA A 20 5.51 -12.26 17.74
CA ALA A 20 6.80 -12.87 18.10
C ALA A 20 6.63 -14.24 18.78
N LEU A 21 5.47 -14.48 19.43
CA LEU A 21 5.16 -15.77 20.09
C LEU A 21 4.52 -16.80 19.14
N ALA A 22 3.91 -16.36 18.05
CA ALA A 22 3.45 -17.24 16.98
C ALA A 22 4.65 -17.68 16.16
N GLN A 23 5.27 -18.79 16.51
CA GLN A 23 6.40 -19.35 15.75
C GLN A 23 6.01 -19.60 14.30
N PRO A 24 6.60 -18.85 13.36
CA PRO A 24 6.11 -18.83 12.00
C PRO A 24 6.98 -19.60 11.02
N ASP A 25 7.73 -20.61 11.43
CA ASP A 25 8.58 -21.37 10.50
C ASP A 25 7.79 -21.98 9.33
N LYS A 26 6.46 -22.08 9.45
CA LYS A 26 5.59 -22.52 8.36
C LYS A 26 4.79 -21.40 7.67
N MET A 27 4.76 -20.20 8.25
CA MET A 27 4.05 -19.04 7.68
C MET A 27 4.97 -18.04 6.96
N ILE A 28 6.27 -18.30 6.91
CA ILE A 28 7.19 -17.47 6.14
C ILE A 28 6.83 -17.63 4.66
N THR A 29 5.96 -16.76 4.23
CA THR A 29 5.65 -16.66 2.81
C THR A 29 6.86 -16.06 2.13
N ASN A 30 7.35 -16.71 1.11
CA ASN A 30 8.34 -16.11 0.23
C ASN A 30 7.65 -14.97 -0.53
N ARG A 31 7.70 -13.75 0.03
CA ARG A 31 6.99 -12.58 -0.49
C ARG A 31 7.54 -12.08 -1.81
N ASP A 32 8.72 -12.51 -2.18
CA ASP A 32 9.28 -12.30 -3.51
C ASP A 32 8.60 -13.20 -4.54
N ASN A 33 7.67 -14.05 -4.12
CA ASN A 33 7.05 -15.09 -4.97
C ASN A 33 5.60 -14.81 -5.35
N TYR A 34 5.16 -13.57 -5.37
CA TYR A 34 3.85 -13.25 -5.93
C TYR A 34 3.96 -12.39 -7.18
N PHE A 35 2.92 -12.46 -8.01
CA PHE A 35 2.77 -11.60 -9.17
C PHE A 35 1.82 -10.45 -8.89
N TRP A 36 0.61 -10.82 -8.43
CA TRP A 36 -0.50 -9.93 -8.26
C TRP A 36 -1.11 -10.11 -6.87
N GLN A 37 -1.54 -8.98 -6.32
CA GLN A 37 -2.43 -8.95 -5.17
C GLN A 37 -3.69 -8.19 -5.57
N PHE A 38 -4.81 -8.66 -5.07
CA PHE A 38 -6.11 -8.03 -5.25
C PHE A 38 -6.68 -7.75 -3.88
N GLY A 39 -7.27 -6.60 -3.69
CA GLY A 39 -7.85 -6.25 -2.41
C GLY A 39 -9.18 -5.56 -2.54
N LEU A 40 -10.01 -5.79 -1.53
CA LEU A 40 -11.30 -5.16 -1.32
C LEU A 40 -11.32 -4.59 0.08
N ALA A 41 -11.59 -3.29 0.22
CA ALA A 41 -11.50 -2.60 1.48
C ALA A 41 -12.69 -1.68 1.74
N TRP A 42 -13.06 -1.56 3.02
CA TRP A 42 -13.81 -0.44 3.54
C TRP A 42 -12.90 0.77 3.59
N THR A 43 -13.40 1.90 3.14
CA THR A 43 -12.66 3.14 3.19
C THR A 43 -13.48 4.22 3.86
N THR A 44 -12.80 5.09 4.61
CA THR A 44 -13.36 6.30 5.16
C THR A 44 -12.51 7.48 4.74
N THR A 45 -13.14 8.63 4.52
CA THR A 45 -12.46 9.88 4.13
C THR A 45 -12.71 10.94 5.17
N ASP A 46 -11.67 11.64 5.53
CA ASP A 46 -11.69 12.88 6.27
C ASP A 46 -11.43 14.02 5.29
N ASP A 47 -12.45 14.84 5.06
CA ASP A 47 -12.45 15.95 4.12
C ASP A 47 -13.02 17.21 4.81
N ASP A 48 -12.67 17.42 6.09
CA ASP A 48 -13.19 18.51 6.93
C ASP A 48 -12.56 19.87 6.58
N GLY A 49 -11.54 19.90 5.74
CA GLY A 49 -10.84 21.12 5.33
C GLY A 49 -9.78 21.58 6.32
N GLN A 50 -9.48 20.77 7.34
CA GLN A 50 -8.39 21.04 8.29
C GLN A 50 -7.11 20.30 7.89
N GLU A 51 -5.99 21.00 7.97
CA GLU A 51 -4.70 20.40 7.70
C GLU A 51 -4.35 19.35 8.77
N LEU A 52 -4.00 18.13 8.32
CA LEU A 52 -3.40 17.07 9.12
C LEU A 52 -4.02 16.88 10.52
N ASN A 53 -5.33 16.71 10.60
CA ASN A 53 -5.98 16.25 11.83
C ASN A 53 -6.03 14.71 11.82
N PRO A 54 -5.07 14.01 12.46
CA PRO A 54 -5.02 12.56 12.37
C PRO A 54 -6.18 11.92 13.13
N MET A 55 -7.01 11.15 12.41
CA MET A 55 -8.09 10.30 12.92
C MET A 55 -9.21 11.04 13.69
N PRO A 56 -9.89 12.02 13.10
CA PRO A 56 -11.13 12.55 13.68
C PRO A 56 -12.27 11.56 13.42
N PHE A 57 -12.41 10.55 14.25
CA PHE A 57 -13.40 9.45 14.07
C PHE A 57 -14.85 9.93 13.94
N ASP A 58 -15.16 11.10 14.45
CA ASP A 58 -16.47 11.75 14.39
C ASP A 58 -16.76 12.43 13.04
N GLN A 59 -15.71 12.74 12.25
CA GLN A 59 -15.83 13.43 10.95
C GLN A 59 -15.65 12.51 9.73
N LEU A 60 -15.37 11.21 9.94
CA LEU A 60 -15.09 10.28 8.84
C LEU A 60 -16.31 9.96 7.99
N HIS A 61 -16.26 10.28 6.71
CA HIS A 61 -17.24 9.87 5.71
C HIS A 61 -16.93 8.45 5.21
N GLY A 62 -17.95 7.65 4.93
CA GLY A 62 -17.74 6.29 4.44
C GLY A 62 -19.02 5.55 4.16
N LEU A 63 -18.94 4.51 3.34
CA LEU A 63 -20.03 3.60 3.02
C LEU A 63 -20.07 2.41 4.01
N PRO A 64 -21.25 1.81 4.27
CA PRO A 64 -21.37 0.65 5.15
C PRO A 64 -20.83 -0.65 4.52
N PHE A 65 -20.45 -0.63 3.26
CA PHE A 65 -19.92 -1.76 2.51
C PHE A 65 -18.53 -1.43 1.94
N PRO A 66 -17.73 -2.44 1.54
CA PRO A 66 -16.43 -2.22 0.92
C PRO A 66 -16.57 -1.39 -0.36
N SER A 67 -15.84 -0.29 -0.43
CA SER A 67 -15.97 0.69 -1.51
C SER A 67 -14.63 1.04 -2.18
N ARG A 68 -13.58 0.28 -1.86
CA ARG A 68 -12.25 0.42 -2.45
C ARG A 68 -11.79 -0.91 -3.00
N LEU A 69 -11.43 -0.91 -4.28
CA LEU A 69 -10.73 -2.00 -4.97
C LEU A 69 -9.30 -1.58 -5.21
N TYR A 70 -8.38 -2.52 -5.06
CA TYR A 70 -6.99 -2.28 -5.45
C TYR A 70 -6.35 -3.52 -6.04
N VAL A 71 -5.42 -3.27 -6.94
CA VAL A 71 -4.60 -4.28 -7.61
C VAL A 71 -3.16 -3.87 -7.44
N ASP A 72 -2.34 -4.76 -6.93
CA ASP A 72 -0.93 -4.54 -6.67
C ASP A 72 -0.10 -5.53 -7.47
N ARG A 73 0.92 -5.06 -8.15
CA ARG A 73 1.88 -5.87 -8.89
C ARG A 73 3.25 -5.76 -8.26
N TYR A 74 3.78 -6.88 -7.81
CA TYR A 74 5.16 -6.95 -7.34
C TYR A 74 6.15 -6.70 -8.49
N ILE A 75 7.10 -5.83 -8.26
CA ILE A 75 8.15 -5.49 -9.22
C ILE A 75 9.45 -6.19 -8.84
N TYR A 76 10.09 -5.74 -7.78
CA TYR A 76 11.39 -6.23 -7.33
C TYR A 76 11.76 -5.74 -5.93
N ASN A 77 12.40 -6.58 -5.13
CA ASN A 77 13.06 -6.22 -3.87
C ASN A 77 12.23 -5.39 -2.88
N GLY A 78 10.94 -5.74 -2.71
CA GLY A 78 10.01 -5.03 -1.84
C GLY A 78 9.23 -3.92 -2.55
N TRP A 79 9.59 -3.57 -3.79
CA TRP A 79 8.85 -2.61 -4.60
C TRP A 79 7.67 -3.25 -5.30
N SER A 80 6.55 -2.56 -5.29
CA SER A 80 5.35 -2.92 -6.05
C SER A 80 4.66 -1.68 -6.59
N ALA A 81 3.84 -1.87 -7.62
CA ALA A 81 2.97 -0.84 -8.18
C ALA A 81 1.52 -1.18 -7.84
N GLU A 82 0.79 -0.24 -7.29
CA GLU A 82 -0.62 -0.37 -6.89
C GLU A 82 -1.49 0.53 -7.74
N GLY A 83 -2.59 -0.03 -8.28
CA GLY A 83 -3.69 0.71 -8.85
C GLY A 83 -4.89 0.63 -7.92
N VAL A 84 -5.56 1.73 -7.66
CA VAL A 84 -6.68 1.84 -6.72
C VAL A 84 -7.86 2.53 -7.40
N LEU A 85 -9.05 2.00 -7.16
CA LEU A 85 -10.32 2.61 -7.53
C LEU A 85 -11.25 2.59 -6.31
N GLY A 86 -11.89 3.69 -6.01
CA GLY A 86 -12.83 3.75 -4.91
C GLY A 86 -13.82 4.89 -5.01
N ALA A 87 -14.90 4.78 -4.22
CA ALA A 87 -15.91 5.80 -4.10
C ALA A 87 -16.52 5.81 -2.70
N GLN A 88 -17.02 6.99 -2.29
CA GLN A 88 -17.67 7.18 -0.99
C GLN A 88 -18.74 8.24 -1.10
N THR A 89 -19.66 8.26 -0.13
CA THR A 89 -20.67 9.28 0.00
C THR A 89 -20.37 10.16 1.20
N TYR A 90 -20.63 11.45 1.05
CA TYR A 90 -20.62 12.40 2.16
C TYR A 90 -21.83 12.16 3.06
N LYS A 91 -21.61 12.27 4.36
CA LYS A 91 -22.68 12.24 5.37
C LYS A 91 -23.06 13.66 5.72
N PRO A 92 -24.34 14.06 5.54
CA PRO A 92 -24.75 15.44 5.75
C PRO A 92 -24.51 15.99 7.17
N GLU A 93 -24.43 15.09 8.16
CA GLU A 93 -24.19 15.46 9.56
C GLU A 93 -22.73 15.81 9.84
N ARG A 94 -21.83 15.56 8.89
CA ARG A 94 -20.38 15.74 9.02
C ARG A 94 -19.88 16.87 8.14
N LYS A 95 -18.79 17.47 8.54
CA LYS A 95 -18.18 18.57 7.80
C LYS A 95 -17.51 18.10 6.53
N VAL A 96 -17.70 18.86 5.47
CA VAL A 96 -16.93 18.81 4.23
C VAL A 96 -16.45 20.23 3.97
N ASN A 97 -15.14 20.46 3.94
CA ASN A 97 -14.56 21.81 3.77
C ASN A 97 -15.18 22.86 4.68
N ASP A 98 -15.25 22.59 6.00
CA ASP A 98 -15.86 23.45 7.03
C ASP A 98 -17.38 23.67 6.92
N SER A 99 -18.07 23.01 6.01
CA SER A 99 -19.51 23.15 5.80
C SER A 99 -20.25 21.87 6.19
N ILE A 100 -21.41 22.03 6.84
CA ILE A 100 -22.34 20.94 7.20
C ILE A 100 -23.49 20.91 6.20
N GLY A 101 -24.13 19.75 6.03
CA GLY A 101 -25.27 19.58 5.14
C GLY A 101 -24.90 19.25 3.68
N VAL A 102 -23.63 18.96 3.43
CA VAL A 102 -23.16 18.58 2.08
C VAL A 102 -23.63 17.18 1.75
N ASN A 103 -24.36 17.04 0.66
CA ASN A 103 -24.81 15.76 0.12
C ASN A 103 -24.17 15.52 -1.24
N GLY A 104 -23.39 14.45 -1.35
CA GLY A 104 -22.65 14.16 -2.56
C GLY A 104 -21.81 12.91 -2.44
N PHE A 105 -20.97 12.69 -3.45
CA PHE A 105 -20.01 11.59 -3.43
C PHE A 105 -18.60 12.08 -3.82
N ILE A 106 -17.61 11.30 -3.41
CA ILE A 106 -16.23 11.42 -3.87
C ILE A 106 -15.82 10.08 -4.48
N GLY A 107 -15.38 10.11 -5.75
CA GLY A 107 -14.74 8.99 -6.43
C GLY A 107 -13.26 9.27 -6.59
N TYR A 108 -12.43 8.24 -6.70
CA TYR A 108 -11.00 8.41 -6.91
C TYR A 108 -10.38 7.25 -7.66
N PHE A 109 -9.35 7.58 -8.42
CA PHE A 109 -8.46 6.63 -9.08
C PHE A 109 -7.01 7.01 -8.78
N ASP A 110 -6.20 6.06 -8.31
CA ASP A 110 -4.82 6.29 -7.93
C ASP A 110 -3.90 5.24 -8.54
N VAL A 111 -2.67 5.66 -8.84
CA VAL A 111 -1.54 4.77 -9.15
C VAL A 111 -0.39 5.13 -8.22
N ALA A 112 0.12 4.15 -7.50
CA ALA A 112 1.15 4.36 -6.49
C ALA A 112 2.29 3.35 -6.62
N LEU A 113 3.48 3.78 -6.25
CA LEU A 113 4.63 2.94 -6.00
C LEU A 113 4.73 2.69 -4.50
N LYS A 114 4.82 1.41 -4.09
CA LYS A 114 4.93 1.00 -2.69
C LYS A 114 6.27 0.30 -2.44
N TYR A 115 6.80 0.51 -1.24
CA TYR A 115 7.95 -0.21 -0.73
C TYR A 115 7.59 -0.92 0.57
N SER A 116 7.71 -2.23 0.60
CA SER A 116 7.46 -3.09 1.75
C SER A 116 8.74 -3.36 2.51
N PHE A 117 8.68 -3.24 3.85
CA PHE A 117 9.80 -3.42 4.77
C PHE A 117 9.93 -4.86 5.29
N TYR A 118 9.24 -5.84 4.69
CA TYR A 118 9.24 -7.23 5.18
C TYR A 118 10.65 -7.86 5.28
N LYS A 119 11.60 -7.43 4.44
CA LYS A 119 12.98 -7.93 4.48
C LYS A 119 13.73 -7.46 5.71
N GLN A 120 13.52 -6.21 6.10
CA GLN A 120 14.14 -5.58 7.27
C GLN A 120 13.57 -6.12 8.57
N LEU A 121 12.29 -6.51 8.59
CA LEU A 121 11.58 -7.01 9.76
C LEU A 121 11.61 -8.53 9.91
N GLY A 122 12.44 -9.24 9.13
CA GLY A 122 12.63 -10.68 9.30
C GLY A 122 11.54 -11.55 8.70
N ARG A 123 10.77 -11.05 7.73
CA ARG A 123 9.76 -11.82 6.96
C ARG A 123 8.60 -12.42 7.78
N GLY A 124 8.21 -11.78 8.86
CA GLY A 124 7.08 -12.20 9.69
C GLY A 124 5.71 -12.09 9.00
N ALA A 125 4.63 -12.36 9.75
CA ALA A 125 3.25 -12.20 9.27
C ALA A 125 2.86 -10.74 9.03
N ILE A 126 3.65 -9.79 9.53
CA ILE A 126 3.42 -8.35 9.46
C ILE A 126 4.26 -7.76 8.33
N ASP A 127 3.64 -6.95 7.48
CA ASP A 127 4.23 -6.35 6.31
C ASP A 127 3.91 -4.86 6.23
N PRO A 128 4.66 -4.01 6.95
CA PRO A 128 4.49 -2.57 6.84
C PRO A 128 5.10 -2.07 5.53
N TYR A 129 4.48 -1.02 4.99
CA TYR A 129 4.92 -0.40 3.76
C TYR A 129 4.68 1.11 3.77
N LEU A 130 5.43 1.79 2.93
CA LEU A 130 5.20 3.18 2.54
C LEU A 130 4.97 3.24 1.04
N GLY A 131 4.21 4.24 0.60
CA GLY A 131 3.94 4.44 -0.81
C GLY A 131 3.78 5.90 -1.16
N THR A 132 4.03 6.20 -2.43
CA THR A 132 3.76 7.49 -3.04
C THR A 132 3.17 7.30 -4.41
N GLY A 133 2.31 8.20 -4.84
CA GLY A 133 1.64 8.05 -6.12
C GLY A 133 0.95 9.31 -6.61
N LEU A 134 0.30 9.15 -7.73
CA LEU A 134 -0.53 10.16 -8.38
C LEU A 134 -1.96 9.63 -8.49
N GLY A 135 -2.92 10.54 -8.48
CA GLY A 135 -4.31 10.17 -8.63
C GLY A 135 -5.19 11.30 -9.11
N PHE A 136 -6.45 10.96 -9.24
CA PHE A 136 -7.52 11.90 -9.53
C PHE A 136 -8.66 11.68 -8.54
N SER A 137 -9.20 12.77 -8.03
CA SER A 137 -10.39 12.78 -7.19
C SER A 137 -11.51 13.49 -7.89
N LEU A 138 -12.67 12.87 -7.92
CA LEU A 138 -13.90 13.40 -8.51
C LEU A 138 -14.89 13.69 -7.38
N ARG A 139 -15.17 14.95 -7.11
CA ARG A 139 -16.17 15.37 -6.12
C ARG A 139 -17.44 15.83 -6.81
N SER A 140 -18.59 15.29 -6.39
CA SER A 140 -19.89 15.71 -6.93
C SER A 140 -20.44 16.97 -6.27
N ALA A 141 -19.97 17.29 -5.07
CA ALA A 141 -20.34 18.48 -4.31
C ALA A 141 -19.14 18.99 -3.51
N ASP A 142 -18.84 20.28 -3.63
CA ASP A 142 -17.88 20.99 -2.80
C ASP A 142 -18.52 22.32 -2.37
N PRO A 143 -18.69 22.57 -1.07
CA PRO A 143 -19.34 23.80 -0.59
C PRO A 143 -18.54 25.06 -0.88
N LYS A 144 -17.24 24.98 -1.03
CA LYS A 144 -16.40 26.12 -1.39
C LYS A 144 -16.31 26.36 -2.90
N GLN A 145 -16.83 25.45 -3.71
CA GLN A 145 -17.01 25.53 -5.17
C GLN A 145 -15.82 26.07 -6.00
N SER A 146 -14.68 26.26 -5.36
CA SER A 146 -13.46 26.75 -6.01
C SER A 146 -12.65 25.62 -6.62
N ALA A 147 -12.93 24.37 -6.23
CA ALA A 147 -12.24 23.21 -6.73
C ALA A 147 -12.95 22.68 -7.99
N PRO A 148 -12.23 22.38 -9.05
CA PRO A 148 -12.78 21.68 -10.20
C PRO A 148 -13.34 20.33 -9.76
N LEU A 149 -14.38 19.83 -10.44
CA LEU A 149 -15.01 18.54 -10.18
C LEU A 149 -13.98 17.41 -10.20
N LEU A 150 -12.98 17.48 -11.08
CA LEU A 150 -11.86 16.56 -11.19
C LEU A 150 -10.59 17.23 -10.69
N THR A 151 -10.02 16.73 -9.59
CA THR A 151 -8.81 17.26 -8.97
C THR A 151 -7.68 16.25 -9.08
N PRO A 152 -6.56 16.57 -9.75
CA PRO A 152 -5.35 15.73 -9.69
C PRO A 152 -4.73 15.80 -8.30
N THR A 153 -4.19 14.67 -7.83
CA THR A 153 -3.63 14.55 -6.50
C THR A 153 -2.25 13.90 -6.51
N VAL A 154 -1.40 14.30 -5.57
CA VAL A 154 -0.20 13.57 -5.15
C VAL A 154 -0.52 12.86 -3.85
N ASN A 155 -0.22 11.57 -3.78
CA ASN A 155 -0.64 10.71 -2.68
C ASN A 155 0.58 10.22 -1.90
N LEU A 156 0.52 10.31 -0.57
CA LEU A 156 1.45 9.64 0.34
C LEU A 156 0.67 8.61 1.14
N SER A 157 1.16 7.40 1.21
CA SER A 157 0.51 6.31 1.92
C SER A 157 1.44 5.61 2.89
N ALA A 158 0.87 5.19 4.01
CA ALA A 158 1.49 4.29 4.96
C ALA A 158 0.49 3.21 5.35
N GLY A 159 0.95 1.97 5.45
CA GLY A 159 0.07 0.86 5.78
C GLY A 159 0.80 -0.37 6.26
N CYS A 160 -0.01 -1.35 6.64
CA CYS A 160 0.48 -2.63 7.11
C CYS A 160 -0.45 -3.74 6.64
N THR A 161 0.13 -4.83 6.13
CA THR A 161 -0.60 -6.05 5.82
C THR A 161 -0.29 -7.12 6.85
N PHE A 162 -1.33 -7.69 7.45
CA PHE A 162 -1.25 -8.82 8.36
C PHE A 162 -1.63 -10.09 7.59
N TRP A 163 -0.65 -10.94 7.32
CA TRP A 163 -0.86 -12.18 6.59
C TRP A 163 -1.44 -13.25 7.51
N LEU A 164 -2.69 -13.65 7.25
CA LEU A 164 -3.39 -14.74 7.94
C LEU A 164 -2.99 -16.10 7.37
N SER A 165 -2.67 -16.12 6.08
CA SER A 165 -2.18 -17.30 5.36
C SER A 165 -1.18 -16.88 4.27
N LYS A 166 -0.71 -17.86 3.49
CA LYS A 166 0.16 -17.57 2.33
C LYS A 166 -0.49 -16.65 1.31
N GLN A 167 -1.79 -16.70 1.17
CA GLN A 167 -2.53 -16.00 0.11
C GLN A 167 -3.47 -14.92 0.62
N ILE A 168 -3.91 -14.98 1.89
CA ILE A 168 -4.92 -14.08 2.43
C ILE A 168 -4.32 -13.25 3.55
N GLY A 169 -4.57 -11.95 3.51
CA GLY A 169 -4.18 -11.00 4.54
C GLY A 169 -5.24 -9.95 4.83
N LEU A 170 -5.04 -9.25 5.93
CA LEU A 170 -5.76 -8.02 6.30
C LEU A 170 -4.84 -6.85 6.05
N GLN A 171 -5.30 -5.83 5.36
CA GLN A 171 -4.53 -4.61 5.09
C GLN A 171 -5.20 -3.40 5.72
N ALA A 172 -4.43 -2.67 6.52
CA ALA A 172 -4.79 -1.35 7.03
C ALA A 172 -3.89 -0.30 6.36
N GLN A 173 -4.47 0.80 5.88
CA GLN A 173 -3.73 1.85 5.18
C GLN A 173 -4.31 3.23 5.50
N GLY A 174 -3.42 4.20 5.69
CA GLY A 174 -3.71 5.64 5.65
C GLY A 174 -3.10 6.26 4.40
N VAL A 175 -3.85 7.13 3.73
CA VAL A 175 -3.40 7.86 2.54
C VAL A 175 -3.72 9.32 2.74
N TYR A 176 -2.71 10.19 2.64
CA TYR A 176 -2.91 11.62 2.53
C TYR A 176 -2.82 12.03 1.06
N LYS A 177 -3.84 12.73 0.58
CA LYS A 177 -3.95 13.20 -0.80
C LYS A 177 -3.82 14.71 -0.86
N PHE A 178 -2.76 15.18 -1.48
CA PHE A 178 -2.51 16.57 -1.77
C PHE A 178 -3.19 16.93 -3.08
N GLY A 179 -4.22 17.77 -3.04
CA GLY A 179 -4.85 18.30 -4.24
C GLY A 179 -3.94 19.31 -4.92
N LEU A 180 -3.62 19.13 -6.19
CA LEU A 180 -2.70 20.00 -6.91
C LEU A 180 -3.32 21.36 -7.30
N VAL A 181 -4.64 21.52 -7.15
CA VAL A 181 -5.33 22.80 -7.42
C VAL A 181 -5.20 23.77 -6.24
N ASP A 182 -5.14 23.21 -5.03
CA ASP A 182 -4.97 23.98 -3.79
C ASP A 182 -4.21 23.07 -2.80
N ILE A 183 -2.88 23.12 -2.84
CA ILE A 183 -1.97 22.11 -2.29
C ILE A 183 -2.09 21.94 -0.77
N LEU A 184 -2.48 22.99 -0.05
CA LEU A 184 -2.67 22.96 1.41
C LEU A 184 -4.07 23.38 1.83
N GLY A 185 -5.02 23.41 0.89
CA GLY A 185 -6.35 23.90 1.13
C GLY A 185 -7.45 22.86 0.92
N SER A 186 -8.59 23.32 0.51
CA SER A 186 -9.85 22.58 0.41
C SER A 186 -9.82 21.35 -0.53
N SER A 187 -8.78 21.18 -1.34
CA SER A 187 -8.65 20.04 -2.26
C SER A 187 -7.89 18.85 -1.68
N SER A 188 -7.23 19.01 -0.53
CA SER A 188 -6.46 17.96 0.16
C SER A 188 -7.35 17.24 1.19
N TYR A 189 -7.13 15.93 1.37
CA TYR A 189 -7.91 15.13 2.30
C TYR A 189 -7.20 13.84 2.69
N THR A 190 -7.65 13.23 3.79
CA THR A 190 -7.09 11.96 4.29
C THR A 190 -8.07 10.81 4.07
N GLN A 191 -7.53 9.64 3.70
CA GLN A 191 -8.29 8.40 3.59
C GLN A 191 -7.71 7.33 4.51
N TYR A 192 -8.59 6.58 5.16
CA TYR A 192 -8.24 5.39 5.94
C TYR A 192 -8.98 4.20 5.36
N SER A 193 -8.30 3.07 5.22
CA SER A 193 -8.91 1.85 4.71
C SER A 193 -8.50 0.64 5.50
N LEU A 194 -9.44 -0.31 5.60
CA LEU A 194 -9.24 -1.63 6.18
C LEU A 194 -9.91 -2.65 5.26
N GLY A 195 -9.18 -3.69 4.85
CA GLY A 195 -9.73 -4.64 3.90
C GLY A 195 -9.00 -5.96 3.86
N LEU A 196 -9.53 -6.83 3.02
CA LEU A 196 -8.95 -8.13 2.69
C LEU A 196 -8.06 -7.98 1.46
N VAL A 197 -6.94 -8.69 1.50
CA VAL A 197 -6.05 -8.85 0.35
C VAL A 197 -5.87 -10.33 0.02
N TYR A 198 -5.95 -10.63 -1.27
CA TYR A 198 -5.66 -11.94 -1.83
C TYR A 198 -4.47 -11.87 -2.76
N ARG A 199 -3.53 -12.78 -2.60
CA ARG A 199 -2.26 -12.82 -3.36
C ARG A 199 -2.20 -14.06 -4.25
N ILE A 200 -1.84 -13.84 -5.52
CA ILE A 200 -1.52 -14.92 -6.46
C ILE A 200 -0.02 -15.17 -6.41
N GLU A 201 0.37 -16.33 -5.94
CA GLU A 201 1.77 -16.75 -5.90
C GLU A 201 2.27 -17.15 -7.29
N LYS A 202 3.57 -16.98 -7.51
CA LYS A 202 4.24 -17.54 -8.67
C LYS A 202 4.27 -19.06 -8.51
N THR A 203 3.80 -19.76 -9.52
CA THR A 203 3.97 -21.21 -9.58
C THR A 203 5.45 -21.56 -9.80
N ASP A 204 5.98 -22.53 -9.06
CA ASP A 204 7.34 -23.04 -9.24
C ASP A 204 7.55 -23.46 -10.71
N GLY A 205 8.35 -22.74 -11.45
CA GLY A 205 8.54 -22.90 -12.89
C GLY A 205 8.43 -21.60 -13.69
N TYR A 206 7.75 -20.58 -13.18
CA TYR A 206 7.76 -19.27 -13.79
C TYR A 206 9.03 -18.51 -13.39
N LYS A 207 10.09 -18.69 -14.16
CA LYS A 207 11.28 -17.85 -14.07
C LYS A 207 10.92 -16.48 -14.64
N SER A 208 10.90 -15.45 -13.80
CA SER A 208 10.68 -14.07 -14.21
C SER A 208 11.70 -13.73 -15.31
N ASP A 209 11.20 -13.37 -16.49
CA ASP A 209 12.05 -13.02 -17.63
C ASP A 209 12.94 -11.78 -17.36
N PHE A 210 12.60 -11.00 -16.34
CA PHE A 210 13.37 -9.85 -15.89
C PHE A 210 14.73 -10.19 -15.24
N HIS A 211 14.96 -11.46 -14.87
CA HIS A 211 16.17 -11.90 -14.17
C HIS A 211 17.03 -12.88 -14.99
N LYS A 212 16.67 -13.12 -16.22
CA LYS A 212 17.61 -13.83 -17.14
C LYS A 212 18.71 -12.84 -17.50
N PRO A 213 19.98 -13.06 -17.12
CA PRO A 213 21.05 -12.24 -17.62
C PRO A 213 20.99 -12.33 -19.15
N LYS A 214 20.79 -11.20 -19.83
CA LYS A 214 20.73 -11.11 -21.29
C LYS A 214 22.01 -11.58 -21.97
N TYR A 215 23.08 -11.76 -21.20
CA TYR A 215 24.38 -12.18 -21.68
C TYR A 215 24.91 -13.35 -20.85
N LYS A 216 25.02 -14.52 -21.45
CA LYS A 216 25.91 -15.53 -20.95
C LYS A 216 27.32 -15.06 -21.21
N LEU A 217 28.04 -14.73 -20.16
CA LEU A 217 29.48 -14.49 -20.28
C LEU A 217 30.10 -15.72 -20.96
N PRO A 218 30.96 -15.55 -21.98
CA PRO A 218 31.64 -16.68 -22.60
C PRO A 218 32.41 -17.42 -21.51
N LYS A 219 32.25 -18.75 -21.50
CA LYS A 219 33.03 -19.58 -20.57
C LYS A 219 34.51 -19.27 -20.78
N LYS A 220 35.22 -18.89 -19.71
CA LYS A 220 36.68 -18.77 -19.78
C LYS A 220 37.21 -20.04 -20.44
N PRO A 221 38.10 -19.94 -21.46
CA PRO A 221 38.75 -21.09 -22.04
C PRO A 221 39.47 -21.85 -20.94
N SER A 222 39.25 -23.16 -20.88
CA SER A 222 39.97 -24.03 -19.96
C SER A 222 41.46 -23.87 -20.20
N ARG A 223 42.21 -23.58 -19.13
CA ARG A 223 43.68 -23.52 -19.21
C ARG A 223 44.18 -24.80 -19.87
N ILE A 224 44.84 -24.65 -21.02
CA ILE A 224 45.56 -25.74 -21.65
C ILE A 224 46.65 -26.17 -20.66
N LYS A 225 46.56 -27.40 -20.17
CA LYS A 225 47.68 -28.03 -19.42
C LYS A 225 48.80 -28.22 -20.42
N ILE A 226 49.87 -27.45 -20.27
CA ILE A 226 51.14 -27.70 -20.95
C ILE A 226 51.79 -28.88 -20.21
N GLU A 227 51.71 -30.07 -20.79
CA GLU A 227 52.54 -31.17 -20.37
C GLU A 227 54.03 -30.86 -20.66
N LYS A 228 54.80 -30.72 -19.59
CA LYS A 228 56.26 -30.69 -19.71
C LYS A 228 56.71 -32.07 -20.15
N SER A 229 57.16 -32.20 -21.39
CA SER A 229 57.95 -33.34 -21.80
C SER A 229 59.34 -33.22 -21.12
N THR A 230 59.60 -34.14 -20.20
CA THR A 230 60.95 -34.40 -19.69
C THR A 230 61.64 -35.30 -20.71
N ASP A 231 62.48 -34.69 -21.57
CA ASP A 231 63.48 -35.45 -22.29
C ASP A 231 64.66 -35.72 -21.35
N GLU A 232 64.78 -36.99 -20.96
CA GLU A 232 65.99 -37.51 -20.40
C GLU A 232 66.94 -37.97 -21.54
N SER A 233 68.16 -37.50 -21.53
CA SER A 233 69.34 -38.10 -22.13
C SER A 233 70.59 -37.69 -21.39
#